data_056076701fadd1baa05758997d4068dd
#
_entry.id   056076701fadd1baa05758997d4068dd
#
_cell.length_a   1.000
_cell.length_b   1.000
_cell.length_c   1.000
_cell.angle_alpha   90.00
_cell.angle_beta   90.00
_cell.angle_gamma   90.00
#
_symmetry.space_group_name_H-M   'P 1'
#
loop_
_entity.id
_entity.type
_entity.pdbx_description
1 polymer ?
#
loop_
_entity_poly.entity_id
_entity_poly.type
_entity_poly.pdbx_seq_one_letter_code
_entity_poly.pdbx_strand_id
1 'polypeptide(L)'
;RDAVAMVDLSPSLAHRIAKAGIGENVWNLAYRAAGSWFRPISADDGQSGPRPHFSLLDEIHEHKTGYVVEMLKAGQKGRRQPLMFMITNSGTDRHTVCWEYHDYGAKISAGALQDDSFFAYICALDEGEDPFKSEKCWPKVNPSLRAKLPGLKYLRDQVAQARGMPAKESIVRRLNFCQWVESASPWIGRDVWMAVQDLEFDPALLRGRRCYGGLDLSSTTDLTSLVLLFEPIEADPFWRLVPYFWLPGDGLHEKADKDRVPYLLWRDQGFLQALPGRAID
;
A
#
# COMPACT_ATOMS: atom_id res chain seq x y z
N ARG A 1 -2.90 13.90 22.13
CA ARG A 1 -2.04 14.18 23.32
C ARG A 1 -1.06 15.29 23.00
N ASP A 2 -0.30 15.23 21.92
CA ASP A 2 0.78 16.19 21.60
C ASP A 2 0.26 17.61 21.40
N ALA A 3 -0.86 17.80 20.70
CA ALA A 3 -1.50 19.11 20.57
C ALA A 3 -1.88 19.73 21.93
N VAL A 4 -2.30 18.92 22.89
CA VAL A 4 -2.59 19.38 24.27
C VAL A 4 -1.30 19.79 24.96
N ALA A 5 -0.26 18.98 24.85
CA ALA A 5 1.06 19.31 25.40
C ALA A 5 1.63 20.61 24.81
N MET A 6 1.48 20.83 23.49
CA MET A 6 1.88 22.08 22.84
C MET A 6 1.12 23.29 23.41
N VAL A 7 -0.17 23.15 23.69
CA VAL A 7 -0.95 24.21 24.35
C VAL A 7 -0.42 24.47 25.76
N ASP A 8 -0.17 23.43 26.55
CA ASP A 8 0.27 23.54 27.94
C ASP A 8 1.69 24.15 28.07
N LEU A 9 2.57 23.83 27.13
CA LEU A 9 3.93 24.37 27.08
C LEU A 9 4.02 25.81 26.56
N SER A 10 2.95 26.33 25.95
CA SER A 10 2.91 27.70 25.41
C SER A 10 2.01 28.61 26.25
N PRO A 11 2.56 29.54 27.06
CA PRO A 11 1.74 30.42 27.87
C PRO A 11 0.69 31.21 27.08
N SER A 12 1.01 31.62 25.87
CA SER A 12 0.10 32.38 25.00
C SER A 12 -1.07 31.51 24.51
N LEU A 13 -0.86 30.22 24.27
CA LEU A 13 -1.92 29.29 23.89
C LEU A 13 -2.72 28.82 25.09
N ALA A 14 -2.06 28.48 26.20
CA ALA A 14 -2.72 28.03 27.43
C ALA A 14 -3.75 29.05 27.94
N HIS A 15 -3.47 30.36 27.79
CA HIS A 15 -4.41 31.41 28.16
C HIS A 15 -5.62 31.53 27.23
N ARG A 16 -5.51 31.11 25.96
CA ARG A 16 -6.56 31.31 24.94
C ARG A 16 -7.35 30.07 24.62
N ILE A 17 -6.76 28.89 24.77
CA ILE A 17 -7.31 27.63 24.34
C ILE A 17 -7.94 26.88 25.50
N ALA A 18 -9.24 26.71 25.43
CA ALA A 18 -9.96 25.82 26.35
C ALA A 18 -9.77 24.36 25.95
N LYS A 19 -9.51 23.51 26.94
CA LYS A 19 -9.39 22.06 26.78
C LYS A 19 -10.68 21.41 27.24
N ALA A 20 -11.18 20.42 26.48
CA ALA A 20 -12.38 19.68 26.82
C ALA A 20 -12.19 18.17 26.54
N GLY A 21 -12.75 17.35 27.42
CA GLY A 21 -12.68 15.89 27.38
C GLY A 21 -13.42 15.30 28.58
N ILE A 22 -13.30 14.00 28.79
CA ILE A 22 -13.88 13.28 29.92
C ILE A 22 -12.74 12.71 30.78
N GLY A 23 -12.73 13.05 32.08
CA GLY A 23 -11.69 12.62 33.01
C GLY A 23 -10.32 13.18 32.60
N GLU A 24 -9.27 12.35 32.63
CA GLU A 24 -7.92 12.72 32.23
C GLU A 24 -7.74 12.80 30.70
N ASN A 25 -8.73 12.37 29.93
CA ASN A 25 -8.67 12.35 28.47
C ASN A 25 -9.15 13.68 27.89
N VAL A 26 -8.24 14.51 27.44
CA VAL A 26 -8.51 15.74 26.71
C VAL A 26 -8.25 15.51 25.24
N TRP A 27 -9.27 15.62 24.41
CA TRP A 27 -9.17 15.44 22.94
C TRP A 27 -9.73 16.60 22.12
N ASN A 28 -10.38 17.56 22.77
CA ASN A 28 -10.90 18.75 22.08
C ASN A 28 -10.16 20.00 22.58
N LEU A 29 -9.78 20.86 21.64
CA LEU A 29 -9.24 22.17 21.89
C LEU A 29 -10.18 23.20 21.28
N ALA A 30 -10.49 24.27 22.01
CA ALA A 30 -11.42 25.29 21.55
C ALA A 30 -10.86 26.71 21.77
N TYR A 31 -10.90 27.53 20.73
CA TYR A 31 -10.69 28.95 20.82
C TYR A 31 -12.05 29.67 20.81
N ARG A 32 -12.61 29.90 21.99
CA ARG A 32 -13.99 30.37 22.16
C ARG A 32 -14.25 31.76 21.55
N ALA A 33 -13.25 32.62 21.58
CA ALA A 33 -13.37 33.97 21.04
C ALA A 33 -13.68 34.02 19.54
N ALA A 34 -13.21 33.02 18.79
CA ALA A 34 -13.48 32.90 17.35
C ALA A 34 -14.49 31.78 17.02
N GLY A 35 -15.06 31.08 18.01
CA GLY A 35 -15.93 29.94 17.79
C GLY A 35 -15.23 28.77 17.10
N SER A 36 -13.89 28.71 17.20
CA SER A 36 -13.08 27.67 16.51
C SER A 36 -12.79 26.51 17.45
N TRP A 37 -12.70 25.34 16.88
CA TRP A 37 -12.34 24.12 17.64
C TRP A 37 -11.50 23.17 16.81
N PHE A 38 -10.71 22.36 17.48
CA PHE A 38 -9.93 21.26 16.94
C PHE A 38 -10.27 19.99 17.72
N ARG A 39 -10.56 18.92 17.00
CA ARG A 39 -10.80 17.59 17.59
C ARG A 39 -10.34 16.48 16.65
N PRO A 40 -9.83 15.38 17.18
CA PRO A 40 -9.64 14.15 16.40
C PRO A 40 -10.99 13.51 16.08
N ILE A 41 -11.05 12.82 14.95
CA ILE A 41 -12.12 11.91 14.56
C ILE A 41 -11.47 10.59 14.17
N SER A 42 -12.19 9.47 14.31
CA SER A 42 -11.74 8.18 13.81
C SER A 42 -11.92 8.09 12.29
N ALA A 43 -11.18 7.18 11.67
CA ALA A 43 -11.31 6.87 10.24
C ALA A 43 -12.47 5.88 9.94
N ASP A 44 -13.35 5.63 10.92
CA ASP A 44 -14.48 4.71 10.77
C ASP A 44 -15.61 5.35 9.98
N ASP A 45 -16.41 4.50 9.34
CA ASP A 45 -17.61 4.91 8.62
C ASP A 45 -18.67 5.50 9.57
N GLY A 46 -19.54 6.35 9.05
CA GLY A 46 -20.63 6.96 9.81
C GLY A 46 -20.30 8.32 10.44
N GLN A 47 -19.16 8.90 10.21
CA GLN A 47 -18.74 10.23 10.70
C GLN A 47 -19.31 11.39 9.87
N SER A 48 -20.58 11.37 9.51
CA SER A 48 -21.19 12.47 8.75
C SER A 48 -21.42 13.72 9.61
N GLY A 49 -21.34 14.90 8.97
CA GLY A 49 -21.72 16.19 9.56
C GLY A 49 -20.63 17.22 9.79
N PRO A 50 -19.34 16.88 10.01
CA PRO A 50 -18.30 17.90 10.16
C PRO A 50 -18.21 18.78 8.92
N ARG A 51 -18.03 20.09 9.15
CA ARG A 51 -17.78 21.09 8.10
C ARG A 51 -16.47 21.81 8.41
N PRO A 52 -15.33 21.13 8.29
CA PRO A 52 -14.06 21.67 8.67
C PRO A 52 -13.60 22.77 7.72
N HIS A 53 -12.82 23.72 8.25
CA HIS A 53 -12.05 24.65 7.44
C HIS A 53 -10.65 24.03 7.12
N PHE A 54 -10.12 23.28 8.07
CA PHE A 54 -8.87 22.53 7.94
C PHE A 54 -9.10 21.08 8.32
N SER A 55 -8.62 20.15 7.50
CA SER A 55 -8.60 18.72 7.77
C SER A 55 -7.18 18.22 7.68
N LEU A 56 -6.69 17.57 8.74
CA LEU A 56 -5.43 16.85 8.76
C LEU A 56 -5.76 15.36 8.77
N LEU A 57 -5.36 14.66 7.71
CA LEU A 57 -5.50 13.21 7.59
C LEU A 57 -4.12 12.58 7.75
N ASP A 58 -3.99 11.79 8.79
CA ASP A 58 -2.74 11.12 9.12
C ASP A 58 -2.83 9.65 8.73
N GLU A 59 -1.71 9.08 8.27
CA GLU A 59 -1.58 7.67 7.92
C GLU A 59 -2.67 7.16 6.94
N ILE A 60 -2.89 7.90 5.83
CA ILE A 60 -3.95 7.55 4.87
C ILE A 60 -3.79 6.12 4.33
N HIS A 61 -2.56 5.59 4.30
CA HIS A 61 -2.31 4.21 3.87
C HIS A 61 -2.96 3.15 4.78
N GLU A 62 -3.36 3.52 6.01
CA GLU A 62 -4.09 2.64 6.93
C GLU A 62 -5.63 2.82 6.82
N HIS A 63 -6.12 3.78 6.04
CA HIS A 63 -7.56 3.97 5.83
C HIS A 63 -8.12 2.84 4.96
N LYS A 64 -9.05 2.07 5.50
CA LYS A 64 -9.68 0.94 4.80
C LYS A 64 -10.51 1.37 3.59
N THR A 65 -11.13 2.56 3.68
CA THR A 65 -11.97 3.12 2.62
C THR A 65 -11.67 4.60 2.43
N GLY A 66 -12.08 5.18 1.30
CA GLY A 66 -12.03 6.62 1.04
C GLY A 66 -13.11 7.43 1.74
N TYR A 67 -14.02 6.78 2.50
CA TYR A 67 -15.22 7.43 3.04
C TYR A 67 -14.92 8.71 3.83
N VAL A 68 -14.00 8.68 4.78
CA VAL A 68 -13.68 9.84 5.63
C VAL A 68 -13.07 10.98 4.82
N VAL A 69 -12.22 10.67 3.84
CA VAL A 69 -11.63 11.66 2.93
C VAL A 69 -12.74 12.38 2.16
N GLU A 70 -13.62 11.62 1.52
CA GLU A 70 -14.71 12.19 0.72
C GLU A 70 -15.73 12.94 1.58
N MET A 71 -16.06 12.44 2.76
CA MET A 71 -16.95 13.10 3.71
C MET A 71 -16.41 14.47 4.15
N LEU A 72 -15.11 14.55 4.50
CA LEU A 72 -14.46 15.80 4.89
C LEU A 72 -14.38 16.77 3.72
N LYS A 73 -14.04 16.29 2.52
CA LYS A 73 -14.02 17.07 1.28
C LYS A 73 -15.41 17.66 0.96
N ALA A 74 -16.45 16.83 1.04
CA ALA A 74 -17.82 17.28 0.88
C ALA A 74 -18.23 18.31 1.96
N GLY A 75 -17.78 18.14 3.19
CA GLY A 75 -18.02 19.08 4.29
C GLY A 75 -17.36 20.46 4.09
N GLN A 76 -16.30 20.52 3.30
CA GLN A 76 -15.56 21.75 3.01
C GLN A 76 -16.21 22.65 1.95
N LYS A 77 -17.15 22.14 1.16
CA LYS A 77 -17.77 22.87 0.02
C LYS A 77 -18.35 24.26 0.36
N GLY A 78 -18.71 24.51 1.60
CA GLY A 78 -19.22 25.80 2.07
C GLY A 78 -18.16 26.74 2.67
N ARG A 79 -16.88 26.36 2.63
CA ARG A 79 -15.77 27.17 3.15
C ARG A 79 -15.07 27.93 2.04
N ARG A 80 -14.56 29.12 2.32
CA ARG A 80 -13.90 30.00 1.30
C ARG A 80 -12.48 29.55 1.18
N GLN A 81 -11.71 29.03 1.59
CA GLN A 81 -10.31 28.57 1.44
C GLN A 81 -10.05 27.38 2.39
N PRO A 82 -10.79 26.29 2.19
CA PRO A 82 -10.53 25.11 3.00
C PRO A 82 -9.18 24.51 2.65
N LEU A 83 -8.56 23.87 3.62
CA LEU A 83 -7.33 23.12 3.40
C LEU A 83 -7.54 21.68 3.87
N MET A 84 -7.25 20.74 2.99
CA MET A 84 -7.08 19.34 3.32
C MET A 84 -5.58 19.01 3.23
N PHE A 85 -5.02 18.56 4.32
CA PHE A 85 -3.62 18.21 4.43
C PHE A 85 -3.50 16.72 4.75
N MET A 86 -2.82 15.98 3.89
CA MET A 86 -2.66 14.54 4.00
C MET A 86 -1.20 14.19 4.22
N ILE A 87 -0.93 13.35 5.20
CA ILE A 87 0.41 12.80 5.46
C ILE A 87 0.31 11.28 5.55
N THR A 88 1.26 10.62 4.93
CA THR A 88 1.21 9.16 4.83
C THR A 88 2.55 8.56 4.45
N ASN A 89 2.69 7.29 4.72
CA ASN A 89 3.70 6.43 4.11
C ASN A 89 3.11 5.75 2.87
N SER A 90 3.89 4.94 2.16
CA SER A 90 3.37 4.08 1.09
C SER A 90 2.54 2.92 1.64
N GLY A 91 1.67 2.37 0.82
CA GLY A 91 0.77 1.27 1.17
C GLY A 91 1.19 -0.07 0.57
N THR A 92 0.31 -1.05 0.75
CA THR A 92 0.43 -2.41 0.20
C THR A 92 -0.56 -2.67 -0.93
N ASP A 93 -1.51 -1.75 -1.16
CA ASP A 93 -2.57 -1.91 -2.15
C ASP A 93 -2.70 -0.62 -2.98
N ARG A 94 -2.63 -0.78 -4.29
CA ARG A 94 -2.78 0.31 -5.27
C ARG A 94 -4.23 0.63 -5.62
N HIS A 95 -5.19 0.04 -4.94
CA HIS A 95 -6.62 0.31 -5.09
C HIS A 95 -7.21 1.08 -3.89
N THR A 96 -6.34 1.74 -3.12
CA THR A 96 -6.74 2.50 -1.94
C THR A 96 -6.79 3.99 -2.25
N VAL A 97 -7.52 4.73 -1.43
CA VAL A 97 -7.55 6.21 -1.47
C VAL A 97 -6.13 6.80 -1.37
N CYS A 98 -5.25 6.17 -0.61
CA CYS A 98 -3.85 6.58 -0.51
C CYS A 98 -3.13 6.52 -1.86
N TRP A 99 -3.33 5.43 -2.60
CA TRP A 99 -2.75 5.30 -3.93
C TRP A 99 -3.34 6.30 -4.92
N GLU A 100 -4.66 6.52 -4.90
CA GLU A 100 -5.32 7.47 -5.78
C GLU A 100 -4.73 8.88 -5.65
N TYR A 101 -4.55 9.36 -4.41
CA TYR A 101 -3.93 10.67 -4.17
C TYR A 101 -2.42 10.69 -4.45
N HIS A 102 -1.71 9.57 -4.22
CA HIS A 102 -0.31 9.43 -4.60
C HIS A 102 -0.12 9.52 -6.12
N ASP A 103 -0.87 8.74 -6.89
CA ASP A 103 -0.82 8.72 -8.35
C ASP A 103 -1.21 10.08 -8.95
N TYR A 104 -2.27 10.68 -8.42
CA TYR A 104 -2.69 12.04 -8.81
C TYR A 104 -1.58 13.06 -8.56
N GLY A 105 -0.97 13.06 -7.39
CA GLY A 105 0.14 13.94 -7.05
C GLY A 105 1.39 13.68 -7.88
N ALA A 106 1.71 12.43 -8.20
CA ALA A 106 2.81 12.06 -9.06
C ALA A 106 2.61 12.58 -10.49
N LYS A 107 1.39 12.46 -11.05
CA LYS A 107 1.03 12.98 -12.37
C LYS A 107 1.13 14.51 -12.47
N ILE A 108 0.70 15.22 -11.42
CA ILE A 108 0.85 16.67 -11.33
C ILE A 108 2.33 17.06 -11.26
N SER A 109 3.10 16.40 -10.39
CA SER A 109 4.54 16.67 -10.25
C SER A 109 5.34 16.40 -11.53
N ALA A 110 4.90 15.43 -12.32
CA ALA A 110 5.48 15.11 -13.63
C ALA A 110 4.97 16.03 -14.76
N GLY A 111 4.04 16.94 -14.49
CA GLY A 111 3.43 17.80 -15.52
C GLY A 111 2.44 17.10 -16.45
N ALA A 112 2.06 15.87 -16.16
CA ALA A 112 1.07 15.12 -16.95
C ALA A 112 -0.37 15.57 -16.67
N LEU A 113 -0.61 16.16 -15.50
CA LEU A 113 -1.86 16.82 -15.10
C LEU A 113 -1.56 18.22 -14.60
N GLN A 114 -2.52 19.13 -14.79
CA GLN A 114 -2.44 20.49 -14.28
C GLN A 114 -3.55 20.72 -13.26
N ASP A 115 -3.18 21.01 -12.01
CA ASP A 115 -4.08 21.41 -10.93
C ASP A 115 -3.35 22.31 -9.94
N ASP A 116 -3.55 23.62 -10.07
CA ASP A 116 -2.92 24.64 -9.23
C ASP A 116 -3.45 24.65 -7.79
N SER A 117 -4.53 23.92 -7.50
CA SER A 117 -5.10 23.79 -6.16
C SER A 117 -4.55 22.60 -5.39
N PHE A 118 -3.75 21.74 -6.03
CA PHE A 118 -3.19 20.54 -5.42
C PHE A 118 -1.66 20.60 -5.39
N PHE A 119 -1.10 20.35 -4.21
CA PHE A 119 0.34 20.23 -4.00
C PHE A 119 0.68 18.85 -3.47
N ALA A 120 1.69 18.21 -4.04
CA ALA A 120 2.24 16.96 -3.53
C ALA A 120 3.75 17.08 -3.30
N TYR A 121 4.23 16.53 -2.19
CA TYR A 121 5.64 16.29 -1.92
C TYR A 121 5.84 14.80 -1.72
N ILE A 122 6.50 14.14 -2.66
CA ILE A 122 6.65 12.70 -2.70
C ILE A 122 8.13 12.35 -2.56
N CYS A 123 8.46 11.59 -1.50
CA CYS A 123 9.77 10.97 -1.33
C CYS A 123 9.71 9.56 -1.91
N ALA A 124 10.38 9.30 -3.02
CA ALA A 124 10.39 8.01 -3.68
C ALA A 124 11.81 7.65 -4.15
N LEU A 125 12.03 6.36 -4.34
CA LEU A 125 13.22 5.84 -5.03
C LEU A 125 13.02 5.97 -6.54
N ASP A 126 14.11 6.13 -7.28
CA ASP A 126 14.07 6.10 -8.74
C ASP A 126 13.87 4.64 -9.22
N GLU A 127 13.46 4.50 -10.46
CA GLU A 127 13.29 3.19 -11.08
C GLU A 127 14.60 2.40 -11.08
N GLY A 128 14.54 1.14 -10.67
CA GLY A 128 15.72 0.25 -10.57
C GLY A 128 16.56 0.44 -9.31
N GLU A 129 16.30 1.41 -8.46
CA GLU A 129 16.97 1.55 -7.17
C GLU A 129 16.44 0.54 -6.15
N ASP A 130 17.35 -0.15 -5.47
CA ASP A 130 17.03 -1.06 -4.38
C ASP A 130 17.71 -0.62 -3.08
N PRO A 131 16.93 -0.21 -2.06
CA PRO A 131 17.47 0.27 -0.80
C PRO A 131 18.15 -0.84 0.01
N PHE A 132 17.91 -2.11 -0.32
CA PHE A 132 18.59 -3.23 0.30
C PHE A 132 19.97 -3.51 -0.31
N LYS A 133 20.19 -3.04 -1.54
CA LYS A 133 21.49 -3.20 -2.25
C LYS A 133 22.40 -1.98 -2.11
N SER A 134 21.81 -0.78 -1.97
CA SER A 134 22.57 0.46 -1.95
C SER A 134 22.06 1.47 -0.94
N GLU A 135 22.91 1.89 0.00
CA GLU A 135 22.59 2.97 0.94
C GLU A 135 22.55 4.36 0.27
N LYS A 136 23.08 4.49 -0.95
CA LYS A 136 23.16 5.78 -1.66
C LYS A 136 21.77 6.38 -1.96
N CYS A 137 20.77 5.54 -2.14
CA CYS A 137 19.40 5.98 -2.41
C CYS A 137 18.59 6.36 -1.15
N TRP A 138 19.05 5.99 0.06
CA TRP A 138 18.32 6.23 1.30
C TRP A 138 17.97 7.70 1.58
N PRO A 139 18.85 8.69 1.30
CA PRO A 139 18.51 10.10 1.52
C PRO A 139 17.33 10.62 0.67
N LYS A 140 17.01 9.97 -0.46
CA LYS A 140 15.87 10.35 -1.30
C LYS A 140 14.54 10.14 -0.60
N VAL A 141 14.43 9.07 0.16
CA VAL A 141 13.22 8.66 0.90
C VAL A 141 13.30 8.96 2.39
N ASN A 142 14.43 9.43 2.87
CA ASN A 142 14.65 9.87 4.23
C ASN A 142 15.34 11.25 4.22
N PRO A 143 14.64 12.33 3.85
CA PRO A 143 15.26 13.67 3.75
C PRO A 143 15.84 14.17 5.06
N SER A 144 15.29 13.74 6.20
CA SER A 144 15.78 14.08 7.55
C SER A 144 17.04 13.31 7.97
N LEU A 145 17.54 12.39 7.13
CA LEU A 145 18.73 11.59 7.42
C LEU A 145 19.97 12.48 7.67
N ARG A 146 20.05 13.65 7.01
CA ARG A 146 21.09 14.66 7.25
C ARG A 146 21.07 15.19 8.70
N ALA A 147 19.88 15.23 9.31
CA ALA A 147 19.68 15.57 10.72
C ALA A 147 19.80 14.35 11.65
N LYS A 148 20.26 13.20 11.12
CA LYS A 148 20.35 11.91 11.84
C LYS A 148 19.00 11.38 12.32
N LEU A 149 17.94 11.65 11.58
CA LEU A 149 16.57 11.21 11.84
C LEU A 149 15.98 10.56 10.56
N PRO A 150 15.75 9.23 10.52
CA PRO A 150 16.27 8.25 11.46
C PRO A 150 17.81 8.15 11.39
N GLY A 151 18.45 7.54 12.39
CA GLY A 151 19.89 7.35 12.34
C GLY A 151 20.27 6.26 11.31
N LEU A 152 21.44 6.38 10.65
CA LEU A 152 21.94 5.36 9.71
C LEU A 152 22.00 3.97 10.31
N LYS A 153 22.43 3.89 11.60
CA LYS A 153 22.47 2.61 12.31
C LYS A 153 21.10 1.93 12.35
N TYR A 154 20.05 2.69 12.66
CA TYR A 154 18.69 2.17 12.69
C TYR A 154 18.28 1.57 11.34
N LEU A 155 18.50 2.30 10.23
CA LEU A 155 18.16 1.79 8.90
C LEU A 155 18.94 0.53 8.52
N ARG A 156 20.24 0.49 8.85
CA ARG A 156 21.08 -0.69 8.65
C ARG A 156 20.57 -1.91 9.44
N ASP A 157 20.20 -1.68 10.70
CA ASP A 157 19.65 -2.73 11.55
C ASP A 157 18.31 -3.26 10.97
N GLN A 158 17.43 -2.37 10.46
CA GLN A 158 16.18 -2.76 9.81
C GLN A 158 16.42 -3.59 8.55
N VAL A 159 17.32 -3.17 7.68
CA VAL A 159 17.69 -3.92 6.47
C VAL A 159 18.31 -5.27 6.81
N ALA A 160 19.20 -5.33 7.80
CA ALA A 160 19.81 -6.58 8.23
C ALA A 160 18.78 -7.57 8.80
N GLN A 161 17.83 -7.08 9.61
CA GLN A 161 16.74 -7.90 10.12
C GLN A 161 15.84 -8.43 9.00
N ALA A 162 15.48 -7.58 8.04
CA ALA A 162 14.63 -7.98 6.93
C ALA A 162 15.30 -9.03 6.02
N ARG A 163 16.62 -8.96 5.82
CA ARG A 163 17.37 -10.01 5.12
C ARG A 163 17.34 -11.35 5.85
N GLY A 164 17.38 -11.34 7.18
CA GLY A 164 17.29 -12.54 8.00
C GLY A 164 15.85 -13.04 8.22
N MET A 165 14.85 -12.20 7.96
CA MET A 165 13.43 -12.48 8.18
C MET A 165 12.59 -12.00 6.98
N PRO A 166 12.42 -12.79 5.92
CA PRO A 166 11.74 -12.36 4.68
C PRO A 166 10.35 -11.75 4.91
N ALA A 167 9.60 -12.23 5.90
CA ALA A 167 8.29 -11.67 6.25
C ALA A 167 8.36 -10.18 6.69
N LYS A 168 9.52 -9.70 7.12
CA LYS A 168 9.73 -8.29 7.48
C LYS A 168 10.13 -7.40 6.30
N GLU A 169 10.48 -7.97 5.16
CA GLU A 169 11.00 -7.21 4.04
C GLU A 169 9.99 -6.16 3.55
N SER A 170 8.74 -6.55 3.33
CA SER A 170 7.69 -5.65 2.87
C SER A 170 7.46 -4.48 3.82
N ILE A 171 7.41 -4.74 5.13
CA ILE A 171 7.18 -3.68 6.12
C ILE A 171 8.37 -2.72 6.20
N VAL A 172 9.61 -3.22 6.09
CA VAL A 172 10.81 -2.40 6.09
C VAL A 172 10.91 -1.55 4.83
N ARG A 173 10.63 -2.13 3.64
CA ARG A 173 10.57 -1.40 2.37
C ARG A 173 9.52 -0.29 2.40
N ARG A 174 8.34 -0.57 2.93
CA ARG A 174 7.25 0.39 3.04
C ARG A 174 7.55 1.51 4.03
N LEU A 175 7.83 1.17 5.28
CA LEU A 175 7.90 2.15 6.38
C LEU A 175 9.23 2.91 6.44
N ASN A 176 10.33 2.34 5.92
CA ASN A 176 11.64 2.98 5.98
C ASN A 176 12.12 3.52 4.63
N PHE A 177 11.53 3.05 3.52
CA PHE A 177 12.00 3.42 2.18
C PHE A 177 10.88 3.87 1.24
N CYS A 178 9.69 4.10 1.75
CA CYS A 178 8.54 4.63 1.01
C CYS A 178 8.22 3.84 -0.27
N GLN A 179 8.51 2.54 -0.29
CA GLN A 179 8.21 1.67 -1.43
C GLN A 179 6.79 1.11 -1.33
N TRP A 180 6.05 1.19 -2.42
CA TRP A 180 4.81 0.43 -2.56
C TRP A 180 5.15 -1.04 -2.72
N VAL A 181 4.48 -1.90 -1.95
CA VAL A 181 4.69 -3.34 -1.93
C VAL A 181 3.38 -4.07 -2.25
N GLU A 182 3.46 -5.23 -2.87
CA GLU A 182 2.27 -5.97 -3.31
C GLU A 182 1.64 -6.82 -2.19
N SER A 183 2.37 -7.04 -1.10
CA SER A 183 1.92 -7.82 0.05
C SER A 183 2.49 -7.25 1.34
N ALA A 184 1.65 -7.23 2.38
CA ALA A 184 2.07 -6.84 3.72
C ALA A 184 3.05 -7.84 4.34
N SER A 185 2.89 -9.14 4.02
CA SER A 185 3.71 -10.23 4.55
C SER A 185 3.91 -11.31 3.49
N PRO A 186 4.90 -11.18 2.59
CA PRO A 186 5.17 -12.20 1.59
C PRO A 186 5.72 -13.46 2.28
N TRP A 187 5.26 -14.62 1.82
CA TRP A 187 5.79 -15.93 2.27
C TRP A 187 7.23 -16.14 1.79
N ILE A 188 7.52 -15.73 0.55
CA ILE A 188 8.86 -15.80 -0.04
C ILE A 188 9.25 -14.41 -0.53
N GLY A 189 10.49 -14.00 -0.27
CA GLY A 189 11.01 -12.72 -0.76
C GLY A 189 11.00 -12.69 -2.30
N ARG A 190 10.68 -11.52 -2.88
CA ARG A 190 10.59 -11.34 -4.34
C ARG A 190 11.85 -11.79 -5.07
N ASP A 191 13.03 -11.43 -4.56
CA ASP A 191 14.30 -11.77 -5.20
C ASP A 191 14.52 -13.29 -5.25
N VAL A 192 14.12 -14.00 -4.19
CA VAL A 192 14.19 -15.48 -4.13
C VAL A 192 13.21 -16.09 -5.13
N TRP A 193 11.97 -15.56 -5.19
CA TRP A 193 10.96 -16.01 -6.13
C TRP A 193 11.38 -15.79 -7.58
N MET A 194 11.90 -14.61 -7.90
CA MET A 194 12.35 -14.28 -9.27
C MET A 194 13.59 -15.06 -9.68
N ALA A 195 14.46 -15.43 -8.73
CA ALA A 195 15.67 -16.20 -9.00
C ALA A 195 15.40 -17.64 -9.44
N VAL A 196 14.22 -18.18 -9.16
CA VAL A 196 13.82 -19.55 -9.61
C VAL A 196 13.10 -19.55 -10.96
N GLN A 197 12.83 -18.37 -11.52
CA GLN A 197 12.18 -18.27 -12.83
C GLN A 197 13.18 -18.62 -13.95
N ASP A 198 12.77 -19.50 -14.84
CA ASP A 198 13.52 -19.89 -16.03
C ASP A 198 12.65 -19.66 -17.28
N LEU A 199 12.81 -18.51 -17.90
CA LEU A 199 12.02 -18.08 -19.06
C LEU A 199 12.45 -18.78 -20.37
N GLU A 200 13.66 -19.36 -20.40
CA GLU A 200 14.20 -20.02 -21.59
C GLU A 200 13.89 -21.52 -21.60
N PHE A 201 13.36 -22.04 -20.50
CA PHE A 201 13.04 -23.46 -20.39
C PHE A 201 11.84 -23.85 -21.26
N ASP A 202 12.04 -24.85 -22.13
CA ASP A 202 10.96 -25.42 -22.95
C ASP A 202 10.17 -26.49 -22.16
N PRO A 203 8.90 -26.26 -21.81
CA PRO A 203 8.08 -27.25 -21.11
C PRO A 203 7.88 -28.55 -21.87
N ALA A 204 8.08 -28.59 -23.19
CA ALA A 204 7.99 -29.81 -23.98
C ALA A 204 9.03 -30.87 -23.56
N LEU A 205 10.15 -30.43 -22.98
CA LEU A 205 11.20 -31.30 -22.44
C LEU A 205 10.74 -32.12 -21.21
N LEU A 206 9.61 -31.77 -20.62
CA LEU A 206 9.04 -32.49 -19.47
C LEU A 206 8.19 -33.68 -19.86
N ARG A 207 7.88 -33.86 -21.16
CA ARG A 207 7.06 -34.98 -21.63
C ARG A 207 7.70 -36.33 -21.30
N GLY A 208 6.91 -37.20 -20.68
CA GLY A 208 7.36 -38.54 -20.28
C GLY A 208 8.15 -38.58 -18.97
N ARG A 209 8.44 -37.45 -18.36
CA ARG A 209 9.06 -37.38 -17.02
C ARG A 209 8.04 -37.68 -15.93
N ARG A 210 8.51 -38.31 -14.86
CA ARG A 210 7.70 -38.50 -13.65
C ARG A 210 7.37 -37.12 -13.03
N CYS A 211 6.10 -36.94 -12.69
CA CYS A 211 5.64 -35.71 -12.02
C CYS A 211 4.65 -36.04 -10.89
N TYR A 212 4.53 -35.07 -10.00
CA TYR A 212 3.52 -35.03 -8.95
C TYR A 212 2.57 -33.87 -9.23
N GLY A 213 1.27 -34.09 -9.08
CA GLY A 213 0.25 -33.07 -9.28
C GLY A 213 -0.37 -32.65 -7.97
N GLY A 214 -0.49 -31.35 -7.75
CA GLY A 214 -1.31 -30.76 -6.70
C GLY A 214 -2.47 -30.00 -7.34
N LEU A 215 -3.71 -30.41 -7.05
CA LEU A 215 -4.93 -29.77 -7.57
C LEU A 215 -5.67 -29.08 -6.43
N ASP A 216 -5.98 -27.81 -6.63
CA ASP A 216 -6.84 -27.01 -5.75
C ASP A 216 -8.07 -26.56 -6.55
N LEU A 217 -9.24 -27.03 -6.12
CA LEU A 217 -10.51 -26.73 -6.77
C LEU A 217 -11.22 -25.60 -6.04
N SER A 218 -11.42 -24.52 -6.73
CA SER A 218 -12.22 -23.40 -6.22
C SER A 218 -13.72 -23.67 -6.46
N SER A 219 -14.54 -23.40 -5.45
CA SER A 219 -15.99 -23.50 -5.58
C SER A 219 -16.65 -22.18 -6.02
N THR A 220 -16.13 -21.02 -5.64
CA THR A 220 -16.81 -19.73 -5.88
C THR A 220 -15.92 -18.50 -5.99
N THR A 221 -14.82 -18.40 -5.23
CA THR A 221 -14.10 -17.12 -5.07
C THR A 221 -12.63 -17.17 -5.45
N ASP A 222 -11.99 -18.31 -5.37
CA ASP A 222 -10.56 -18.46 -5.66
C ASP A 222 -10.29 -18.97 -7.07
N LEU A 223 -9.01 -18.99 -7.45
CA LEU A 223 -8.54 -19.65 -8.67
C LEU A 223 -8.60 -21.17 -8.50
N THR A 224 -9.08 -21.89 -9.51
CA THR A 224 -8.74 -23.30 -9.62
C THR A 224 -7.31 -23.42 -10.12
N SER A 225 -6.50 -24.21 -9.45
CA SER A 225 -5.09 -24.38 -9.79
C SER A 225 -4.66 -25.83 -9.85
N LEU A 226 -3.83 -26.16 -10.83
CA LEU A 226 -3.09 -27.41 -10.92
C LEU A 226 -1.61 -27.09 -11.02
N VAL A 227 -0.82 -27.63 -10.12
CA VAL A 227 0.64 -27.47 -10.15
C VAL A 227 1.27 -28.84 -10.38
N LEU A 228 2.07 -28.95 -11.44
CA LEU A 228 2.86 -30.14 -11.73
C LEU A 228 4.30 -29.91 -11.28
N LEU A 229 4.83 -30.83 -10.49
CA LEU A 229 6.20 -30.82 -10.00
C LEU A 229 6.97 -32.01 -10.57
N PHE A 230 8.05 -31.75 -11.29
CA PHE A 230 8.89 -32.72 -11.95
C PHE A 230 10.20 -32.92 -11.20
N GLU A 231 10.59 -34.17 -11.00
CA GLU A 231 11.86 -34.53 -10.36
C GLU A 231 13.07 -34.16 -11.24
N PRO A 232 14.22 -33.83 -10.61
CA PRO A 232 15.47 -33.70 -11.33
C PRO A 232 15.88 -35.00 -12.07
N ILE A 233 16.54 -34.82 -13.21
CA ILE A 233 17.19 -35.90 -13.96
C ILE A 233 18.63 -35.49 -14.26
N GLU A 234 19.46 -36.42 -14.72
CA GLU A 234 20.89 -36.13 -15.00
C GLU A 234 21.08 -34.98 -16.00
N ALA A 235 20.23 -34.87 -17.01
CA ALA A 235 20.25 -33.81 -18.02
C ALA A 235 19.64 -32.46 -17.55
N ASP A 236 18.87 -32.46 -16.47
CA ASP A 236 18.22 -31.30 -15.89
C ASP A 236 18.17 -31.45 -14.35
N PRO A 237 19.19 -30.98 -13.62
CA PRO A 237 19.34 -31.23 -12.19
C PRO A 237 18.40 -30.40 -11.31
N PHE A 238 17.44 -29.68 -11.89
CA PHE A 238 16.50 -28.84 -11.18
C PHE A 238 15.14 -29.48 -11.03
N TRP A 239 14.47 -29.21 -9.91
CA TRP A 239 13.04 -29.39 -9.80
C TRP A 239 12.34 -28.42 -10.74
N ARG A 240 11.40 -28.92 -11.56
CA ARG A 240 10.62 -28.06 -12.46
C ARG A 240 9.17 -28.01 -11.99
N LEU A 241 8.66 -26.79 -11.85
CA LEU A 241 7.30 -26.53 -11.42
C LEU A 241 6.55 -25.84 -12.56
N VAL A 242 5.41 -26.45 -12.97
CA VAL A 242 4.54 -25.90 -14.03
C VAL A 242 3.15 -25.69 -13.46
N PRO A 243 2.76 -24.42 -13.23
CA PRO A 243 1.43 -24.09 -12.73
C PRO A 243 0.44 -23.87 -13.87
N TYR A 244 -0.81 -24.23 -13.63
CA TYR A 244 -1.96 -23.92 -14.46
C TYR A 244 -3.04 -23.29 -13.59
N PHE A 245 -3.70 -22.26 -14.13
CA PHE A 245 -4.74 -21.54 -13.41
C PHE A 245 -5.97 -21.35 -14.29
N TRP A 246 -7.17 -21.54 -13.70
CA TRP A 246 -8.44 -21.38 -14.38
C TRP A 246 -9.42 -20.53 -13.57
N LEU A 247 -10.24 -19.79 -14.31
CA LEU A 247 -11.43 -19.09 -13.80
C LEU A 247 -12.59 -19.27 -14.80
N PRO A 248 -13.85 -19.20 -14.31
CA PRO A 248 -14.99 -19.04 -15.21
C PRO A 248 -14.85 -17.76 -16.04
N GLY A 249 -15.15 -17.84 -17.34
CA GLY A 249 -15.07 -16.71 -18.24
C GLY A 249 -16.25 -15.76 -18.11
N ASP A 250 -17.44 -16.30 -17.77
CA ASP A 250 -18.61 -15.48 -17.55
C ASP A 250 -18.48 -14.69 -16.24
N GLY A 251 -18.52 -13.35 -16.35
CA GLY A 251 -18.34 -12.46 -15.19
C GLY A 251 -16.89 -12.23 -14.76
N LEU A 252 -15.91 -12.60 -15.59
CA LEU A 252 -14.49 -12.41 -15.26
C LEU A 252 -14.13 -10.94 -15.06
N HIS A 253 -14.80 -10.03 -15.78
CA HIS A 253 -14.59 -8.58 -15.64
C HIS A 253 -15.07 -8.07 -14.28
N GLU A 254 -16.32 -8.41 -13.92
CA GLU A 254 -16.89 -8.04 -12.63
C GLU A 254 -16.08 -8.65 -11.46
N LYS A 255 -15.58 -9.87 -11.66
CA LYS A 255 -14.71 -10.51 -10.68
C LYS A 255 -13.37 -9.79 -10.54
N ALA A 256 -12.75 -9.38 -11.64
CA ALA A 256 -11.52 -8.61 -11.63
C ALA A 256 -11.69 -7.28 -10.85
N ASP A 257 -12.78 -6.58 -11.07
CA ASP A 257 -13.10 -5.33 -10.39
C ASP A 257 -13.39 -5.56 -8.89
N LYS A 258 -14.17 -6.58 -8.57
CA LYS A 258 -14.53 -6.93 -7.19
C LYS A 258 -13.31 -7.35 -6.36
N ASP A 259 -12.50 -8.24 -6.91
CA ASP A 259 -11.33 -8.80 -6.23
C ASP A 259 -10.11 -7.86 -6.32
N ARG A 260 -10.19 -6.85 -7.20
CA ARG A 260 -9.10 -5.91 -7.52
C ARG A 260 -7.85 -6.63 -7.98
N VAL A 261 -8.03 -7.64 -8.84
CA VAL A 261 -6.96 -8.48 -9.38
C VAL A 261 -6.99 -8.40 -10.90
N PRO A 262 -5.86 -8.25 -11.58
CA PRO A 262 -5.81 -8.06 -13.02
C PRO A 262 -5.98 -9.38 -13.80
N TYR A 263 -7.06 -10.12 -13.55
CA TYR A 263 -7.34 -11.41 -14.20
C TYR A 263 -7.39 -11.32 -15.72
N LEU A 264 -7.91 -10.22 -16.27
CA LEU A 264 -7.96 -10.00 -17.71
C LEU A 264 -6.57 -9.93 -18.32
N LEU A 265 -5.67 -9.21 -17.66
CA LEU A 265 -4.27 -9.11 -18.08
C LEU A 265 -3.57 -10.45 -18.04
N TRP A 266 -3.78 -11.23 -16.96
CA TRP A 266 -3.18 -12.56 -16.83
C TRP A 266 -3.72 -13.55 -17.88
N ARG A 267 -5.01 -13.44 -18.21
CA ARG A 267 -5.60 -14.19 -19.34
C ARG A 267 -4.95 -13.84 -20.68
N ASP A 268 -4.82 -12.54 -20.96
CA ASP A 268 -4.28 -12.04 -22.22
C ASP A 268 -2.77 -12.37 -22.36
N GLN A 269 -2.07 -12.48 -21.25
CA GLN A 269 -0.67 -12.93 -21.17
C GLN A 269 -0.52 -14.48 -21.20
N GLY A 270 -1.62 -15.22 -21.13
CA GLY A 270 -1.60 -16.68 -21.15
C GLY A 270 -1.31 -17.35 -19.80
N PHE A 271 -1.25 -16.61 -18.72
CA PHE A 271 -1.03 -17.15 -17.37
C PHE A 271 -2.31 -17.69 -16.74
N LEU A 272 -3.47 -17.25 -17.20
CA LEU A 272 -4.77 -17.65 -16.71
C LEU A 272 -5.65 -18.12 -17.89
N GLN A 273 -6.34 -19.24 -17.74
CA GLN A 273 -7.32 -19.70 -18.72
C GLN A 273 -8.74 -19.35 -18.23
N ALA A 274 -9.47 -18.58 -19.02
CA ALA A 274 -10.88 -18.32 -18.80
C ALA A 274 -11.71 -19.40 -19.52
N LEU A 275 -12.36 -20.27 -18.76
CA LEU A 275 -13.21 -21.32 -19.31
C LEU A 275 -14.62 -20.79 -19.57
N PRO A 276 -15.32 -21.25 -20.62
CA PRO A 276 -16.70 -20.87 -20.87
C PRO A 276 -17.60 -21.24 -19.68
N GLY A 277 -18.58 -20.38 -19.36
CA GLY A 277 -19.54 -20.62 -18.30
C GLY A 277 -19.22 -19.92 -16.97
N ARG A 278 -20.04 -20.20 -15.96
CA ARG A 278 -19.97 -19.61 -14.61
C ARG A 278 -19.32 -20.50 -13.56
N ALA A 279 -19.00 -21.72 -13.91
CA ALA A 279 -18.33 -22.71 -13.06
C ALA A 279 -17.24 -23.41 -13.85
N ILE A 280 -16.30 -24.02 -13.15
CA ILE A 280 -15.29 -24.90 -13.72
C ILE A 280 -15.77 -26.32 -13.46
N ASP A 281 -16.03 -27.07 -14.52
CA ASP A 281 -16.44 -28.49 -14.51
C ASP A 281 -15.23 -29.42 -14.76
#